data_2ac1995c24ac1b32b9eb4034bdbb87c9
#
_entry.id   2ac1995c24ac1b32b9eb4034bdbb87c9
#
_cell.length_a   1.000
_cell.length_b   1.000
_cell.length_c   1.000
_cell.angle_alpha   90.00
_cell.angle_beta   90.00
_cell.angle_gamma   90.00
#
_symmetry.space_group_name_H-M   'P 1'
#
loop_
_entity.id
_entity.type
_entity.pdbx_description
1 polymer ?
#
loop_
_entity_poly.entity_id
_entity_poly.type
_entity_poly.pdbx_seq_one_letter_code
_entity_poly.pdbx_strand_id
1 'polypeptide(L)'
;MKNNTLSAKKYNLISILYYAFYIIIALSLLIRQPLNNPPDEYNRFLIPSYIAEHGTLPNGYEESIRIGGYGFSYAFQPILPYMIQGYAMRLVRFFTTSSDALLYTARGVDFLSGLITAHMVLLLSRKWFSDKRFQYLFAFLATFLPQSIFVHTYVNTDSCCMMSIVIMLYGLTRGLQENFSVSSCVCLSVGIILCALSYYNAYGYILSCILLFGAHFLSYQSSKLHMDWKPFFKKGIFISVIVLSGIAWWFIRSAILYDGDFLGLKARQLCASLYALPEFHPETRITYQNQGYSLLGMLKESDFVNLSTLSFIGIYGPMTITTSIWVYRFYKALFLLGILACVISGPVLCMLKKVSPDTLYEKRPAFRVFYHINLIFCIAIPCFLSAWYSYTTDYQPQGRYIRPMLIPFCYYCIRGIQKGFFLLSALLKKPIRQTALNRCQTGICIALCILILCCVTVTVYGYAFPYYEAHPTAI
;
A
#
# COMPACT_ATOMS: atom_id res chain seq x y z
N MET A 1 4.07 -40.42 0.50
CA MET A 1 3.50 -39.68 1.64
C MET A 1 4.52 -38.94 2.52
N LYS A 2 5.65 -39.53 2.92
CA LYS A 2 6.69 -38.84 3.76
C LYS A 2 7.25 -37.53 3.18
N ASN A 3 7.46 -37.41 1.86
CA ASN A 3 7.99 -36.22 1.22
C ASN A 3 7.02 -35.01 1.26
N ASN A 4 5.70 -35.26 1.27
CA ASN A 4 4.70 -34.21 1.32
C ASN A 4 4.57 -33.60 2.74
N THR A 5 4.73 -34.38 3.79
CA THR A 5 4.64 -33.94 5.19
C THR A 5 5.86 -33.12 5.61
N LEU A 6 7.06 -33.50 5.18
CA LEU A 6 8.30 -32.72 5.38
C LEU A 6 8.25 -31.36 4.65
N SER A 7 7.72 -31.36 3.43
CA SER A 7 7.50 -30.12 2.67
C SER A 7 6.50 -29.20 3.38
N ALA A 8 5.38 -29.71 3.88
CA ALA A 8 4.37 -28.92 4.59
C ALA A 8 4.92 -28.30 5.89
N LYS A 9 5.66 -29.09 6.71
CA LYS A 9 6.31 -28.59 7.93
C LYS A 9 7.30 -27.45 7.67
N LYS A 10 8.10 -27.57 6.60
CA LYS A 10 9.07 -26.52 6.22
C LYS A 10 8.38 -25.20 5.86
N TYR A 11 7.28 -25.24 5.13
CA TYR A 11 6.56 -24.03 4.74
C TYR A 11 5.80 -23.40 5.90
N ASN A 12 5.31 -24.20 6.85
CA ASN A 12 4.75 -23.68 8.09
C ASN A 12 5.81 -22.92 8.92
N LEU A 13 7.03 -23.45 8.99
CA LEU A 13 8.15 -22.77 9.68
C LEU A 13 8.48 -21.43 9.02
N ILE A 14 8.56 -21.35 7.68
CA ILE A 14 8.83 -20.09 6.97
C ILE A 14 7.72 -19.05 7.27
N SER A 15 6.45 -19.48 7.29
CA SER A 15 5.34 -18.59 7.64
C SER A 15 5.43 -18.11 9.08
N ILE A 16 5.81 -18.97 10.04
CA ILE A 16 6.01 -18.58 11.44
C ILE A 16 7.14 -17.54 11.54
N LEU A 17 8.28 -17.79 10.91
CA LEU A 17 9.40 -16.85 10.88
C LEU A 17 9.02 -15.51 10.23
N TYR A 18 8.24 -15.54 9.15
CA TYR A 18 7.75 -14.34 8.48
C TYR A 18 6.95 -13.45 9.44
N TYR A 19 6.00 -14.01 10.19
CA TYR A 19 5.23 -13.24 11.17
C TYR A 19 6.07 -12.82 12.38
N ALA A 20 6.95 -13.70 12.87
CA ALA A 20 7.82 -13.39 14.00
C ALA A 20 8.74 -12.20 13.67
N PHE A 21 9.38 -12.18 12.50
CA PHE A 21 10.22 -11.07 12.07
C PHE A 21 9.41 -9.78 11.93
N TYR A 22 8.20 -9.85 11.35
CA TYR A 22 7.32 -8.69 11.26
C TYR A 22 7.01 -8.11 12.64
N ILE A 23 6.54 -8.95 13.55
CA ILE A 23 6.16 -8.55 14.92
C ILE A 23 7.35 -7.92 15.65
N ILE A 24 8.52 -8.57 15.62
CA ILE A 24 9.72 -8.08 16.34
C ILE A 24 10.13 -6.70 15.80
N ILE A 25 10.27 -6.55 14.49
CA ILE A 25 10.77 -5.29 13.90
C ILE A 25 9.73 -4.17 14.06
N ALA A 26 8.46 -4.45 13.79
CA ALA A 26 7.41 -3.45 13.86
C ALA A 26 7.14 -2.99 15.30
N LEU A 27 7.10 -3.91 16.29
CA LEU A 27 6.95 -3.54 17.70
C LEU A 27 8.18 -2.76 18.21
N SER A 28 9.39 -3.14 17.81
CA SER A 28 10.60 -2.41 18.17
C SER A 28 10.55 -0.96 17.70
N LEU A 29 10.10 -0.72 16.46
CA LEU A 29 9.90 0.63 15.92
C LEU A 29 8.79 1.38 16.65
N LEU A 30 7.62 0.75 16.82
CA LEU A 30 6.46 1.34 17.47
C LEU A 30 6.81 1.91 18.86
N ILE A 31 7.62 1.16 19.64
CA ILE A 31 7.97 1.53 20.99
C ILE A 31 9.08 2.58 21.05
N ARG A 32 10.10 2.47 20.18
CA ARG A 32 11.32 3.29 20.29
C ARG A 32 11.27 4.60 19.52
N GLN A 33 10.39 4.75 18.54
CA GLN A 33 10.33 6.01 17.79
C GLN A 33 9.65 7.10 18.62
N PRO A 34 10.28 8.29 18.75
CA PRO A 34 9.68 9.41 19.46
C PRO A 34 8.40 9.93 18.77
N LEU A 35 7.48 10.52 19.53
CA LEU A 35 6.34 11.25 18.99
C LEU A 35 6.86 12.42 18.11
N ASN A 36 6.16 12.74 17.04
CA ASN A 36 6.51 13.76 16.05
C ASN A 36 7.78 13.51 15.23
N ASN A 37 8.49 12.39 15.45
CA ASN A 37 9.57 12.01 14.56
C ASN A 37 9.02 11.43 13.23
N PRO A 38 8.00 10.55 13.23
CA PRO A 38 7.33 10.16 11.98
C PRO A 38 6.60 11.34 11.34
N PRO A 39 6.52 11.38 9.97
CA PRO A 39 5.94 12.50 9.26
C PRO A 39 4.49 12.77 9.66
N ASP A 40 4.20 13.99 10.10
CA ASP A 40 2.87 14.49 10.50
C ASP A 40 2.21 13.72 11.67
N GLU A 41 2.92 12.85 12.38
CA GLU A 41 2.29 12.01 13.40
C GLU A 41 1.60 12.83 14.49
N TYR A 42 2.25 13.90 14.98
CA TYR A 42 1.67 14.78 15.99
C TYR A 42 0.31 15.35 15.52
N ASN A 43 0.30 15.96 14.34
CA ASN A 43 -0.92 16.57 13.77
C ASN A 43 -2.03 15.53 13.52
N ARG A 44 -1.65 14.31 13.19
CA ARG A 44 -2.59 13.20 12.97
C ARG A 44 -3.11 12.65 14.29
N PHE A 45 -2.28 12.63 15.33
CA PHE A 45 -2.62 12.16 16.66
C PHE A 45 -3.63 13.06 17.38
N LEU A 46 -3.77 14.33 16.98
CA LEU A 46 -4.78 15.26 17.51
C LEU A 46 -6.21 14.72 17.34
N ILE A 47 -6.50 14.03 16.22
CA ILE A 47 -7.84 13.52 15.95
C ILE A 47 -8.21 12.35 16.87
N PRO A 48 -7.45 11.25 16.98
CA PRO A 48 -7.76 10.19 17.93
C PRO A 48 -7.72 10.69 19.38
N SER A 49 -6.89 11.67 19.72
CA SER A 49 -6.87 12.28 21.05
C SER A 49 -8.18 13.01 21.36
N TYR A 50 -8.69 13.81 20.41
CA TYR A 50 -10.00 14.45 20.53
C TYR A 50 -11.12 13.42 20.76
N ILE A 51 -11.14 12.34 19.96
CA ILE A 51 -12.15 11.28 20.09
C ILE A 51 -12.03 10.56 21.44
N ALA A 52 -10.81 10.30 21.91
CA ALA A 52 -10.58 9.67 23.20
C ALA A 52 -11.06 10.52 24.37
N GLU A 53 -10.92 11.84 24.27
CA GLU A 53 -11.33 12.78 25.29
C GLU A 53 -12.84 13.02 25.28
N HIS A 54 -13.39 13.40 24.13
CA HIS A 54 -14.79 13.85 24.02
C HIS A 54 -15.78 12.71 23.74
N GLY A 55 -15.31 11.57 23.19
CA GLY A 55 -16.16 10.44 22.80
C GLY A 55 -17.00 10.67 21.55
N THR A 56 -16.79 11.78 20.86
CA THR A 56 -17.48 12.20 19.64
C THR A 56 -16.50 12.42 18.50
N LEU A 57 -17.01 12.41 17.26
CA LEU A 57 -16.19 12.71 16.09
C LEU A 57 -16.04 14.22 15.94
N PRO A 58 -14.82 14.73 15.74
CA PRO A 58 -14.59 16.15 15.58
C PRO A 58 -15.22 16.70 14.29
N ASN A 59 -15.59 17.97 14.30
CA ASN A 59 -15.78 18.75 13.10
C ASN A 59 -14.42 19.18 12.55
N GLY A 60 -14.24 19.22 11.24
CA GLY A 60 -12.97 19.64 10.61
C GLY A 60 -12.51 21.06 10.96
N TYR A 61 -13.45 21.93 11.36
CA TYR A 61 -13.16 23.30 11.77
C TYR A 61 -12.68 23.46 13.22
N GLU A 62 -12.70 22.40 14.05
CA GLU A 62 -12.25 22.46 15.45
C GLU A 62 -10.82 22.98 15.55
N GLU A 63 -10.63 23.97 16.42
CA GLU A 63 -9.33 24.60 16.62
C GLU A 63 -8.31 23.64 17.23
N SER A 64 -8.74 22.82 18.18
CA SER A 64 -7.88 21.88 18.93
C SER A 64 -7.23 20.79 18.08
N ILE A 65 -7.74 20.55 16.85
CA ILE A 65 -7.18 19.56 15.93
C ILE A 65 -6.61 20.19 14.65
N ARG A 66 -6.49 21.52 14.63
CA ARG A 66 -5.99 22.25 13.46
C ARG A 66 -4.48 22.11 13.36
N ILE A 67 -3.99 21.86 12.16
CA ILE A 67 -2.56 21.75 11.87
C ILE A 67 -1.94 23.15 11.93
N GLY A 68 -0.97 23.34 12.79
CA GLY A 68 -0.23 24.58 12.90
C GLY A 68 0.39 25.00 11.55
N GLY A 69 0.29 26.28 11.23
CA GLY A 69 0.78 26.83 9.98
C GLY A 69 -0.15 26.62 8.77
N TYR A 70 -0.68 25.43 8.57
CA TYR A 70 -1.54 25.09 7.43
C TYR A 70 -3.01 25.50 7.59
N GLY A 71 -3.46 25.74 8.81
CA GLY A 71 -4.78 26.30 9.10
C GLY A 71 -5.99 25.35 8.93
N PHE A 72 -5.81 24.10 8.57
CA PHE A 72 -6.87 23.10 8.43
C PHE A 72 -6.59 21.87 9.30
N SER A 73 -7.53 20.94 9.37
CA SER A 73 -7.35 19.63 10.04
C SER A 73 -7.49 18.47 9.08
N TYR A 74 -6.96 17.30 9.47
CA TYR A 74 -7.19 16.06 8.71
C TYR A 74 -8.63 15.52 8.87
N ALA A 75 -9.45 16.08 9.77
CA ALA A 75 -10.82 15.63 10.04
C ALA A 75 -11.83 16.00 8.94
N PHE A 76 -11.47 16.83 7.96
CA PHE A 76 -12.28 17.04 6.76
C PHE A 76 -12.33 15.82 5.84
N GLN A 77 -11.33 14.95 5.90
CA GLN A 77 -11.22 13.72 5.11
C GLN A 77 -11.78 12.53 5.90
N PRO A 78 -12.01 11.36 5.25
CA PRO A 78 -12.40 10.16 5.98
C PRO A 78 -11.36 9.75 7.03
N ILE A 79 -11.82 9.55 8.26
CA ILE A 79 -10.97 9.36 9.45
C ILE A 79 -11.15 7.99 10.12
N LEU A 80 -11.61 6.98 9.41
CA LEU A 80 -11.86 5.66 9.99
C LEU A 80 -10.68 5.12 10.83
N PRO A 81 -9.40 5.20 10.36
CA PRO A 81 -8.28 4.77 11.19
C PRO A 81 -8.20 5.52 12.52
N TYR A 82 -8.36 6.84 12.49
CA TYR A 82 -8.33 7.68 13.72
C TYR A 82 -9.53 7.43 14.63
N MET A 83 -10.69 7.05 14.08
CA MET A 83 -11.83 6.62 14.89
C MET A 83 -11.51 5.36 15.68
N ILE A 84 -10.95 4.34 15.02
CA ILE A 84 -10.56 3.09 15.68
C ILE A 84 -9.51 3.37 16.76
N GLN A 85 -8.50 4.17 16.44
CA GLN A 85 -7.46 4.60 17.38
C GLN A 85 -8.05 5.36 18.57
N GLY A 86 -8.90 6.37 18.32
CA GLY A 86 -9.51 7.19 19.36
C GLY A 86 -10.40 6.42 20.31
N TYR A 87 -11.25 5.53 19.79
CA TYR A 87 -12.09 4.68 20.65
C TYR A 87 -11.26 3.63 21.41
N ALA A 88 -10.20 3.08 20.82
CA ALA A 88 -9.27 2.21 21.53
C ALA A 88 -8.57 2.96 22.68
N MET A 89 -8.07 4.18 22.42
CA MET A 89 -7.49 5.05 23.45
C MET A 89 -8.51 5.39 24.54
N ARG A 90 -9.77 5.67 24.19
CA ARG A 90 -10.85 5.93 25.16
C ARG A 90 -11.08 4.74 26.10
N LEU A 91 -11.01 3.50 25.60
CA LEU A 91 -11.07 2.30 26.42
C LEU A 91 -9.86 2.20 27.38
N VAL A 92 -8.67 2.49 26.90
CA VAL A 92 -7.44 2.47 27.72
C VAL A 92 -7.46 3.55 28.80
N ARG A 93 -8.08 4.70 28.53
CA ARG A 93 -8.23 5.81 29.51
C ARG A 93 -8.99 5.39 30.78
N PHE A 94 -9.78 4.33 30.78
CA PHE A 94 -10.37 3.79 32.01
C PHE A 94 -9.35 3.19 32.97
N PHE A 95 -8.15 2.85 32.48
CA PHE A 95 -7.11 2.20 33.26
C PHE A 95 -5.87 3.10 33.48
N THR A 96 -5.58 4.00 32.56
CA THR A 96 -4.43 4.91 32.66
C THR A 96 -4.62 6.17 31.82
N THR A 97 -4.07 7.29 32.32
CA THR A 97 -4.01 8.58 31.61
C THR A 97 -2.63 8.89 31.05
N SER A 98 -1.69 7.92 31.12
CA SER A 98 -0.33 8.08 30.57
C SER A 98 -0.38 8.39 29.08
N SER A 99 0.26 9.49 28.68
CA SER A 99 0.37 9.91 27.26
C SER A 99 1.04 8.83 26.41
N ASP A 100 2.08 8.16 26.95
CA ASP A 100 2.76 7.08 26.24
C ASP A 100 1.85 5.87 26.01
N ALA A 101 1.06 5.48 27.03
CA ALA A 101 0.13 4.37 26.89
C ALA A 101 -0.94 4.66 25.83
N LEU A 102 -1.43 5.90 25.76
CA LEU A 102 -2.39 6.34 24.74
C LEU A 102 -1.76 6.37 23.35
N LEU A 103 -0.53 6.89 23.22
CA LEU A 103 0.21 6.89 21.97
C LEU A 103 0.47 5.46 21.46
N TYR A 104 0.95 4.56 22.34
CA TYR A 104 1.17 3.16 21.95
C TYR A 104 -0.12 2.43 21.61
N THR A 105 -1.25 2.81 22.22
CA THR A 105 -2.56 2.28 21.85
C THR A 105 -2.94 2.70 20.42
N ALA A 106 -2.80 3.96 20.07
CA ALA A 106 -3.06 4.45 18.73
C ALA A 106 -2.16 3.77 17.68
N ARG A 107 -0.84 3.75 17.93
CA ARG A 107 0.13 3.05 17.08
C ARG A 107 -0.13 1.54 16.97
N GLY A 108 -0.67 0.94 18.03
CA GLY A 108 -1.08 -0.47 18.07
C GLY A 108 -2.14 -0.81 17.01
N VAL A 109 -3.04 0.12 16.69
CA VAL A 109 -4.04 -0.05 15.63
C VAL A 109 -3.36 -0.10 14.26
N ASP A 110 -2.37 0.76 14.01
CA ASP A 110 -1.58 0.73 12.77
C ASP A 110 -0.73 -0.53 12.65
N PHE A 111 -0.12 -0.96 13.76
CA PHE A 111 0.60 -2.23 13.83
C PHE A 111 -0.30 -3.43 13.48
N LEU A 112 -1.52 -3.49 14.02
CA LEU A 112 -2.48 -4.55 13.69
C LEU A 112 -2.91 -4.47 12.21
N SER A 113 -3.13 -3.28 11.68
CA SER A 113 -3.40 -3.08 10.24
C SER A 113 -2.25 -3.61 9.39
N GLY A 114 -1.01 -3.41 9.82
CA GLY A 114 0.17 -3.95 9.15
C GLY A 114 0.29 -5.47 9.26
N LEU A 115 -0.06 -6.06 10.39
CA LEU A 115 -0.09 -7.52 10.56
C LEU A 115 -1.14 -8.16 9.65
N ILE A 116 -2.33 -7.55 9.55
CA ILE A 116 -3.36 -7.97 8.60
C ILE A 116 -2.86 -7.81 7.17
N THR A 117 -2.19 -6.69 6.85
CA THR A 117 -1.58 -6.47 5.52
C THR A 117 -0.59 -7.57 5.19
N ALA A 118 0.33 -7.91 6.08
CA ALA A 118 1.30 -8.99 5.90
C ALA A 118 0.62 -10.34 5.67
N HIS A 119 -0.44 -10.64 6.43
CA HIS A 119 -1.24 -11.86 6.24
C HIS A 119 -1.92 -11.89 4.87
N MET A 120 -2.59 -10.80 4.49
CA MET A 120 -3.30 -10.72 3.21
C MET A 120 -2.35 -10.73 2.01
N VAL A 121 -1.14 -10.15 2.13
CA VAL A 121 -0.06 -10.25 1.12
C VAL A 121 0.34 -11.71 0.91
N LEU A 122 0.52 -12.48 1.99
CA LEU A 122 0.84 -13.90 1.90
C LEU A 122 -0.31 -14.72 1.27
N LEU A 123 -1.57 -14.40 1.58
CA LEU A 123 -2.72 -15.04 0.94
C LEU A 123 -2.81 -14.68 -0.56
N LEU A 124 -2.60 -13.42 -0.91
CA LEU A 124 -2.61 -12.93 -2.28
C LEU A 124 -1.49 -13.57 -3.10
N SER A 125 -0.29 -13.73 -2.52
CA SER A 125 0.85 -14.37 -3.18
C SER A 125 0.53 -15.81 -3.63
N ARG A 126 -0.23 -16.55 -2.82
CA ARG A 126 -0.68 -17.92 -3.14
C ARG A 126 -1.67 -17.98 -4.31
N LYS A 127 -2.37 -16.86 -4.55
CA LYS A 127 -3.29 -16.73 -5.70
C LYS A 127 -2.56 -16.29 -6.97
N TRP A 128 -1.50 -15.47 -6.83
CA TRP A 128 -0.76 -14.90 -7.95
C TRP A 128 0.42 -15.75 -8.45
N PHE A 129 0.98 -16.60 -7.60
CA PHE A 129 2.11 -17.45 -7.94
C PHE A 129 1.82 -18.92 -7.61
N SER A 130 2.08 -19.83 -8.56
CA SER A 130 1.96 -21.27 -8.33
C SER A 130 3.15 -21.85 -7.56
N ASP A 131 4.34 -21.27 -7.75
CA ASP A 131 5.57 -21.70 -7.10
C ASP A 131 5.76 -21.02 -5.75
N LYS A 132 5.85 -21.82 -4.69
CA LYS A 132 5.99 -21.35 -3.31
C LYS A 132 7.22 -20.46 -3.08
N ARG A 133 8.30 -20.62 -3.84
CA ARG A 133 9.49 -19.79 -3.74
C ARG A 133 9.17 -18.33 -4.09
N PHE A 134 8.43 -18.12 -5.16
CA PHE A 134 8.00 -16.77 -5.57
C PHE A 134 6.85 -16.22 -4.72
N GLN A 135 6.00 -17.10 -4.14
CA GLN A 135 5.00 -16.69 -3.15
C GLN A 135 5.68 -15.99 -1.97
N TYR A 136 6.68 -16.66 -1.36
CA TYR A 136 7.40 -16.08 -0.23
C TYR A 136 8.27 -14.88 -0.65
N LEU A 137 8.97 -14.95 -1.78
CA LEU A 137 9.79 -13.81 -2.23
C LEU A 137 8.93 -12.55 -2.44
N PHE A 138 7.74 -12.70 -3.04
CA PHE A 138 6.79 -11.59 -3.16
C PHE A 138 6.33 -11.08 -1.79
N ALA A 139 5.94 -11.99 -0.89
CA ALA A 139 5.49 -11.63 0.44
C ALA A 139 6.59 -10.91 1.24
N PHE A 140 7.83 -11.40 1.20
CA PHE A 140 8.95 -10.73 1.85
C PHE A 140 9.24 -9.36 1.25
N LEU A 141 9.27 -9.22 -0.07
CA LEU A 141 9.53 -7.94 -0.73
C LEU A 141 8.47 -6.90 -0.39
N ALA A 142 7.18 -7.24 -0.46
CA ALA A 142 6.09 -6.32 -0.20
C ALA A 142 5.99 -5.93 1.28
N THR A 143 6.29 -6.86 2.20
CA THR A 143 6.14 -6.63 3.64
C THR A 143 7.38 -6.01 4.29
N PHE A 144 8.59 -6.48 3.92
CA PHE A 144 9.83 -6.08 4.57
C PHE A 144 10.63 -5.02 3.80
N LEU A 145 10.05 -4.37 2.80
CA LEU A 145 10.61 -3.11 2.32
C LEU A 145 10.65 -2.14 3.51
N PRO A 146 11.80 -1.52 3.85
CA PRO A 146 11.95 -0.75 5.09
C PRO A 146 10.80 0.24 5.33
N GLN A 147 10.42 1.02 4.31
CA GLN A 147 9.28 1.93 4.42
C GLN A 147 7.93 1.21 4.62
N SER A 148 7.77 -0.07 4.19
CA SER A 148 6.52 -0.81 4.41
C SER A 148 6.28 -1.10 5.88
N ILE A 149 7.33 -1.45 6.63
CA ILE A 149 7.21 -1.66 8.08
C ILE A 149 6.99 -0.33 8.78
N PHE A 150 7.78 0.71 8.43
CA PHE A 150 7.69 2.01 9.07
C PHE A 150 6.28 2.60 9.06
N VAL A 151 5.59 2.54 7.92
CA VAL A 151 4.24 3.11 7.79
C VAL A 151 3.20 2.44 8.71
N HIS A 152 3.47 1.23 9.18
CA HIS A 152 2.60 0.49 10.09
C HIS A 152 2.97 0.66 11.59
N THR A 153 3.81 1.63 11.93
CA THR A 153 4.32 1.78 13.30
C THR A 153 4.08 3.13 13.93
N TYR A 154 3.40 4.04 13.25
CA TYR A 154 3.05 5.36 13.74
C TYR A 154 1.63 5.77 13.31
N VAL A 155 1.05 6.77 13.96
CA VAL A 155 -0.34 7.21 13.74
C VAL A 155 -0.50 7.84 12.35
N ASN A 156 -1.23 7.15 11.47
CA ASN A 156 -1.49 7.62 10.10
C ASN A 156 -2.68 6.89 9.45
N THR A 157 -3.06 7.33 8.25
CA THR A 157 -4.09 6.67 7.43
C THR A 157 -3.51 5.72 6.38
N ASP A 158 -2.22 5.84 6.09
CA ASP A 158 -1.53 5.06 5.05
C ASP A 158 -1.49 3.58 5.38
N SER A 159 -1.40 3.24 6.67
CA SER A 159 -1.44 1.87 7.18
C SER A 159 -2.74 1.16 6.80
N CYS A 160 -3.88 1.75 7.13
CA CYS A 160 -5.21 1.22 6.79
C CYS A 160 -5.43 1.21 5.26
N CYS A 161 -4.91 2.22 4.54
CA CYS A 161 -4.94 2.26 3.09
C CYS A 161 -4.24 1.04 2.47
N MET A 162 -3.02 0.72 2.90
CA MET A 162 -2.29 -0.46 2.41
C MET A 162 -3.02 -1.76 2.72
N MET A 163 -3.58 -1.89 3.91
CA MET A 163 -4.43 -3.03 4.30
C MET A 163 -5.63 -3.15 3.35
N SER A 164 -6.33 -2.06 3.08
CA SER A 164 -7.51 -2.05 2.20
C SER A 164 -7.17 -2.47 0.77
N ILE A 165 -6.05 -1.98 0.22
CA ILE A 165 -5.58 -2.33 -1.13
C ILE A 165 -5.35 -3.84 -1.25
N VAL A 166 -4.67 -4.44 -0.29
CA VAL A 166 -4.37 -5.88 -0.36
C VAL A 166 -5.63 -6.71 -0.19
N ILE A 167 -6.57 -6.30 0.69
CA ILE A 167 -7.88 -6.94 0.84
C ILE A 167 -8.69 -6.84 -0.45
N MET A 168 -8.74 -5.66 -1.09
CA MET A 168 -9.41 -5.48 -2.38
C MET A 168 -8.82 -6.38 -3.47
N LEU A 169 -7.50 -6.39 -3.63
CA LEU A 169 -6.82 -7.21 -4.63
C LEU A 169 -7.04 -8.71 -4.37
N TYR A 170 -7.03 -9.15 -3.12
CA TYR A 170 -7.31 -10.52 -2.76
C TYR A 170 -8.77 -10.90 -3.02
N GLY A 171 -9.73 -10.07 -2.58
CA GLY A 171 -11.16 -10.27 -2.81
C GLY A 171 -11.51 -10.28 -4.29
N LEU A 172 -10.95 -9.35 -5.07
CA LEU A 172 -11.09 -9.29 -6.52
C LEU A 172 -10.51 -10.54 -7.20
N THR A 173 -9.27 -10.92 -6.85
CA THR A 173 -8.62 -12.11 -7.44
C THR A 173 -9.42 -13.38 -7.16
N ARG A 174 -9.93 -13.54 -5.93
CA ARG A 174 -10.85 -14.63 -5.59
C ARG A 174 -12.15 -14.56 -6.39
N GLY A 175 -12.74 -13.36 -6.46
CA GLY A 175 -13.96 -13.13 -7.23
C GLY A 175 -13.81 -13.57 -8.68
N LEU A 176 -12.72 -13.18 -9.32
CA LEU A 176 -12.40 -13.56 -10.69
C LEU A 176 -12.20 -15.09 -10.86
N GLN A 177 -11.60 -15.77 -9.88
CA GLN A 177 -11.37 -17.22 -9.89
C GLN A 177 -12.62 -18.04 -9.53
N GLU A 178 -13.41 -17.55 -8.59
CA GLU A 178 -14.58 -18.24 -7.99
C GLU A 178 -15.92 -17.72 -8.54
N ASN A 179 -15.88 -16.97 -9.65
CA ASN A 179 -17.05 -16.34 -10.27
C ASN A 179 -17.86 -15.48 -9.24
N PHE A 180 -17.15 -14.69 -8.44
CA PHE A 180 -17.70 -13.81 -7.40
C PHE A 180 -18.64 -14.54 -6.42
N SER A 181 -18.07 -15.52 -5.70
CA SER A 181 -18.74 -16.18 -4.56
C SER A 181 -19.12 -15.15 -3.50
N VAL A 182 -20.10 -15.46 -2.65
CA VAL A 182 -20.54 -14.54 -1.58
C VAL A 182 -19.36 -14.10 -0.71
N SER A 183 -18.48 -15.02 -0.32
CA SER A 183 -17.32 -14.68 0.51
C SER A 183 -16.31 -13.80 -0.21
N SER A 184 -16.12 -13.95 -1.52
CA SER A 184 -15.25 -13.05 -2.28
C SER A 184 -15.88 -11.67 -2.48
N CYS A 185 -17.20 -11.58 -2.66
CA CYS A 185 -17.93 -10.31 -2.70
C CYS A 185 -17.82 -9.56 -1.36
N VAL A 186 -18.05 -10.23 -0.24
CA VAL A 186 -17.90 -9.63 1.11
C VAL A 186 -16.46 -9.15 1.33
N CYS A 187 -15.46 -9.98 1.03
CA CYS A 187 -14.06 -9.60 1.15
C CYS A 187 -13.72 -8.35 0.32
N LEU A 188 -14.18 -8.30 -0.94
CA LEU A 188 -14.00 -7.14 -1.81
C LEU A 188 -14.71 -5.91 -1.24
N SER A 189 -15.94 -6.04 -0.77
CA SER A 189 -16.71 -4.95 -0.17
C SER A 189 -16.03 -4.37 1.07
N VAL A 190 -15.51 -5.23 1.96
CA VAL A 190 -14.74 -4.79 3.14
C VAL A 190 -13.51 -3.98 2.72
N GLY A 191 -12.74 -4.46 1.73
CA GLY A 191 -11.60 -3.72 1.20
C GLY A 191 -11.98 -2.35 0.65
N ILE A 192 -13.09 -2.26 -0.10
CA ILE A 192 -13.61 -0.99 -0.66
C ILE A 192 -14.04 -0.03 0.47
N ILE A 193 -14.75 -0.51 1.49
CA ILE A 193 -15.18 0.30 2.64
C ILE A 193 -13.96 0.88 3.36
N LEU A 194 -12.98 0.05 3.69
CA LEU A 194 -11.75 0.48 4.35
C LEU A 194 -10.99 1.52 3.52
N CYS A 195 -10.90 1.31 2.20
CA CYS A 195 -10.26 2.25 1.27
C CYS A 195 -11.01 3.59 1.23
N ALA A 196 -12.32 3.55 1.05
CA ALA A 196 -13.16 4.74 0.92
C ALA A 196 -13.16 5.60 2.18
N LEU A 197 -13.01 4.98 3.36
CA LEU A 197 -13.02 5.65 4.66
C LEU A 197 -11.61 5.95 5.21
N SER A 198 -10.54 5.71 4.44
CA SER A 198 -9.17 5.97 4.92
C SER A 198 -8.37 6.93 4.05
N TYR A 199 -8.35 6.79 2.72
CA TYR A 199 -7.39 7.56 1.94
C TYR A 199 -7.77 7.74 0.46
N TYR A 200 -8.00 8.98 0.04
CA TYR A 200 -8.43 9.31 -1.33
C TYR A 200 -7.45 8.88 -2.43
N ASN A 201 -6.14 8.90 -2.18
CA ASN A 201 -5.14 8.54 -3.19
C ASN A 201 -5.22 7.09 -3.66
N ALA A 202 -5.93 6.22 -2.92
CA ALA A 202 -6.15 4.83 -3.29
C ALA A 202 -7.47 4.58 -4.03
N TYR A 203 -8.29 5.59 -4.29
CA TYR A 203 -9.60 5.42 -4.97
C TYR A 203 -9.47 4.86 -6.38
N GLY A 204 -8.31 5.00 -7.02
CA GLY A 204 -8.01 4.32 -8.27
C GLY A 204 -8.16 2.79 -8.21
N TYR A 205 -7.96 2.18 -7.02
CA TYR A 205 -8.21 0.75 -6.81
C TYR A 205 -9.69 0.40 -6.79
N ILE A 206 -10.55 1.27 -6.26
CA ILE A 206 -12.01 1.08 -6.30
C ILE A 206 -12.47 1.09 -7.76
N LEU A 207 -12.00 2.07 -8.54
CA LEU A 207 -12.30 2.14 -9.98
C LEU A 207 -11.80 0.89 -10.72
N SER A 208 -10.57 0.46 -10.45
CA SER A 208 -10.01 -0.77 -11.03
C SER A 208 -10.85 -2.00 -10.70
N CYS A 209 -11.35 -2.13 -9.46
CA CYS A 209 -12.23 -3.22 -9.06
C CYS A 209 -13.56 -3.18 -9.81
N ILE A 210 -14.17 -2.01 -10.01
CA ILE A 210 -15.42 -1.84 -10.77
C ILE A 210 -15.21 -2.27 -12.22
N LEU A 211 -14.14 -1.79 -12.87
CA LEU A 211 -13.82 -2.10 -14.26
C LEU A 211 -13.57 -3.60 -14.47
N LEU A 212 -12.79 -4.22 -13.60
CA LEU A 212 -12.48 -5.66 -13.69
C LEU A 212 -13.68 -6.52 -13.32
N PHE A 213 -14.52 -6.10 -12.39
CA PHE A 213 -15.79 -6.74 -12.09
C PHE A 213 -16.71 -6.72 -13.32
N GLY A 214 -16.90 -5.56 -13.95
CA GLY A 214 -17.70 -5.44 -15.16
C GLY A 214 -17.17 -6.28 -16.30
N ALA A 215 -15.87 -6.19 -16.59
CA ALA A 215 -15.21 -6.96 -17.65
C ALA A 215 -15.28 -8.48 -17.44
N HIS A 216 -15.41 -8.95 -16.20
CA HIS A 216 -15.55 -10.39 -15.91
C HIS A 216 -16.82 -10.99 -16.53
N PHE A 217 -17.92 -10.25 -16.57
CA PHE A 217 -19.20 -10.69 -17.13
C PHE A 217 -19.35 -10.41 -18.63
N LEU A 218 -18.34 -9.76 -19.25
CA LEU A 218 -18.28 -9.60 -20.70
C LEU A 218 -17.69 -10.85 -21.36
N SER A 219 -18.33 -11.35 -22.39
CA SER A 219 -17.84 -12.43 -23.25
C SER A 219 -17.98 -12.05 -24.73
N TYR A 220 -17.13 -12.63 -25.58
CA TYR A 220 -17.20 -12.42 -27.01
C TYR A 220 -17.74 -13.70 -27.64
N GLN A 221 -18.96 -13.66 -28.14
CA GLN A 221 -19.65 -14.80 -28.73
C GLN A 221 -20.19 -14.40 -30.14
N SER A 222 -19.99 -15.25 -31.12
CA SER A 222 -20.48 -15.05 -32.49
C SER A 222 -20.16 -13.65 -33.07
N SER A 223 -18.91 -13.17 -32.85
CA SER A 223 -18.43 -11.85 -33.28
C SER A 223 -19.16 -10.65 -32.64
N LYS A 224 -19.89 -10.86 -31.55
CA LYS A 224 -20.56 -9.79 -30.79
C LYS A 224 -20.16 -9.84 -29.33
N LEU A 225 -20.08 -8.65 -28.72
CA LEU A 225 -19.90 -8.51 -27.29
C LEU A 225 -21.21 -8.84 -26.57
N HIS A 226 -21.15 -9.80 -25.67
CA HIS A 226 -22.30 -10.24 -24.87
C HIS A 226 -22.02 -9.98 -23.38
N MET A 227 -23.00 -9.42 -22.68
CA MET A 227 -22.95 -9.17 -21.23
C MET A 227 -23.88 -10.15 -20.52
N ASP A 228 -23.36 -10.86 -19.52
CA ASP A 228 -24.15 -11.70 -18.64
C ASP A 228 -24.81 -10.86 -17.54
N TRP A 229 -25.93 -10.21 -17.90
CA TRP A 229 -26.60 -9.21 -17.06
C TRP A 229 -27.10 -9.75 -15.73
N LYS A 230 -27.65 -10.97 -15.69
CA LYS A 230 -28.26 -11.54 -14.49
C LYS A 230 -27.26 -11.71 -13.34
N PRO A 231 -26.14 -12.41 -13.49
CA PRO A 231 -25.13 -12.49 -12.42
C PRO A 231 -24.42 -11.15 -12.18
N PHE A 232 -24.21 -10.32 -13.21
CA PHE A 232 -23.64 -8.98 -13.08
C PHE A 232 -24.47 -8.14 -12.09
N PHE A 233 -25.76 -7.96 -12.36
CA PHE A 233 -26.62 -7.17 -11.46
C PHE A 233 -26.79 -7.83 -10.09
N LYS A 234 -26.99 -9.15 -10.02
CA LYS A 234 -27.16 -9.82 -8.72
C LYS A 234 -25.95 -9.59 -7.79
N LYS A 235 -24.74 -9.75 -8.32
CA LYS A 235 -23.50 -9.63 -7.52
C LYS A 235 -23.08 -8.18 -7.36
N GLY A 236 -23.29 -7.36 -8.38
CA GLY A 236 -23.02 -5.92 -8.32
C GLY A 236 -23.89 -5.22 -7.28
N ILE A 237 -25.19 -5.47 -7.27
CA ILE A 237 -26.11 -4.92 -6.25
C ILE A 237 -25.72 -5.41 -4.86
N PHE A 238 -25.38 -6.69 -4.70
CA PHE A 238 -24.95 -7.24 -3.41
C PHE A 238 -23.71 -6.52 -2.87
N ILE A 239 -22.66 -6.32 -3.71
CA ILE A 239 -21.45 -5.57 -3.36
C ILE A 239 -21.83 -4.11 -3.04
N SER A 240 -22.63 -3.47 -3.91
CA SER A 240 -23.00 -2.05 -3.75
C SER A 240 -23.80 -1.79 -2.46
N VAL A 241 -24.72 -2.67 -2.10
CA VAL A 241 -25.48 -2.54 -0.84
C VAL A 241 -24.54 -2.60 0.37
N ILE A 242 -23.62 -3.57 0.42
CA ILE A 242 -22.67 -3.68 1.53
C ILE A 242 -21.76 -2.44 1.58
N VAL A 243 -21.23 -2.02 0.44
CA VAL A 243 -20.33 -0.86 0.38
C VAL A 243 -21.05 0.41 0.79
N LEU A 244 -22.20 0.70 0.17
CA LEU A 244 -22.96 1.92 0.48
C LEU A 244 -23.44 1.96 1.95
N SER A 245 -23.90 0.85 2.50
CA SER A 245 -24.25 0.80 3.93
C SER A 245 -23.06 1.07 4.86
N GLY A 246 -21.85 0.70 4.43
CA GLY A 246 -20.62 0.94 5.18
C GLY A 246 -20.08 2.37 5.09
N ILE A 247 -20.27 3.06 3.96
CA ILE A 247 -19.63 4.36 3.71
C ILE A 247 -20.58 5.55 3.70
N ALA A 248 -21.89 5.35 3.43
CA ALA A 248 -22.84 6.44 3.21
C ALA A 248 -22.93 7.41 4.40
N TRP A 249 -22.89 6.87 5.61
CA TRP A 249 -22.97 7.67 6.83
C TRP A 249 -21.90 8.77 6.90
N TRP A 250 -20.65 8.47 6.44
CA TRP A 250 -19.56 9.45 6.46
C TRP A 250 -19.81 10.57 5.45
N PHE A 251 -20.14 10.22 4.22
CA PHE A 251 -20.35 11.21 3.15
C PHE A 251 -21.61 12.03 3.37
N ILE A 252 -22.68 11.43 3.95
CA ILE A 252 -23.89 12.16 4.36
C ILE A 252 -23.57 13.13 5.50
N ARG A 253 -22.80 12.67 6.52
CA ARG A 253 -22.34 13.54 7.61
C ARG A 253 -21.52 14.71 7.07
N SER A 254 -20.59 14.47 6.16
CA SER A 254 -19.79 15.53 5.56
C SER A 254 -20.64 16.53 4.78
N ALA A 255 -21.60 16.04 3.99
CA ALA A 255 -22.52 16.91 3.27
C ALA A 255 -23.37 17.79 4.20
N ILE A 256 -23.84 17.25 5.34
CA ILE A 256 -24.60 18.01 6.35
C ILE A 256 -23.70 19.05 7.04
N LEU A 257 -22.47 18.68 7.43
CA LEU A 257 -21.57 19.57 8.16
C LEU A 257 -20.94 20.67 7.31
N TYR A 258 -20.81 20.44 6.00
CA TYR A 258 -20.06 21.30 5.09
C TYR A 258 -20.87 21.77 3.88
N ASP A 259 -22.17 22.07 4.10
CA ASP A 259 -23.07 22.70 3.11
C ASP A 259 -23.05 22.00 1.73
N GLY A 260 -23.21 20.67 1.73
CA GLY A 260 -23.24 19.84 0.53
C GLY A 260 -21.86 19.35 0.06
N ASP A 261 -20.77 19.74 0.70
CA ASP A 261 -19.42 19.24 0.38
C ASP A 261 -19.19 17.84 0.98
N PHE A 262 -19.72 16.83 0.33
CA PHE A 262 -19.63 15.43 0.80
C PHE A 262 -18.20 14.87 0.86
N LEU A 263 -17.22 15.47 0.16
CA LEU A 263 -15.81 15.09 0.24
C LEU A 263 -15.00 15.92 1.25
N GLY A 264 -15.55 17.03 1.74
CA GLY A 264 -14.86 17.93 2.67
C GLY A 264 -13.68 18.72 2.07
N LEU A 265 -13.53 18.71 0.74
CA LEU A 265 -12.39 19.34 0.07
C LEU A 265 -12.51 20.85 0.00
N LYS A 266 -13.70 21.37 -0.30
CA LYS A 266 -13.98 22.82 -0.33
C LYS A 266 -13.91 23.39 1.08
N ALA A 267 -14.53 22.73 2.04
CA ALA A 267 -14.49 23.12 3.46
C ALA A 267 -13.07 23.15 4.00
N ARG A 268 -12.24 22.15 3.67
CA ARG A 268 -10.81 22.13 4.01
C ARG A 268 -10.06 23.32 3.41
N GLN A 269 -10.30 23.63 2.13
CA GLN A 269 -9.65 24.75 1.46
C GLN A 269 -10.08 26.10 2.06
N LEU A 270 -11.37 26.26 2.35
CA LEU A 270 -11.88 27.45 3.03
C LEU A 270 -11.27 27.60 4.43
N CYS A 271 -11.19 26.52 5.20
CA CYS A 271 -10.53 26.54 6.52
C CYS A 271 -9.05 26.94 6.40
N ALA A 272 -8.32 26.41 5.41
CA ALA A 272 -6.95 26.78 5.14
C ALA A 272 -6.83 28.27 4.77
N SER A 273 -7.70 28.82 3.92
CA SER A 273 -7.66 30.24 3.55
C SER A 273 -8.01 31.20 4.69
N LEU A 274 -8.75 30.73 5.73
CA LEU A 274 -9.07 31.55 6.89
C LEU A 274 -7.97 31.56 7.96
N TYR A 275 -7.22 30.46 8.11
CA TYR A 275 -6.36 30.25 9.27
C TYR A 275 -4.92 29.87 8.95
N ALA A 276 -4.54 29.71 7.68
CA ALA A 276 -3.15 29.42 7.34
C ALA A 276 -2.25 30.64 7.54
N LEU A 277 -1.00 30.38 7.93
CA LEU A 277 0.05 31.41 7.91
C LEU A 277 0.33 31.83 6.46
N PRO A 278 0.82 33.08 6.22
CA PRO A 278 1.02 33.61 4.88
C PRO A 278 1.83 32.69 3.95
N GLU A 279 2.84 32.04 4.48
CA GLU A 279 3.72 31.10 3.74
C GLU A 279 3.05 29.80 3.31
N PHE A 280 1.99 29.38 4.03
CA PHE A 280 1.21 28.16 3.72
C PHE A 280 -0.17 28.48 3.14
N HIS A 281 -0.50 29.76 3.00
CA HIS A 281 -1.82 30.17 2.52
C HIS A 281 -2.06 29.68 1.09
N PRO A 282 -3.22 29.10 0.78
CA PRO A 282 -3.50 28.48 -0.52
C PRO A 282 -3.28 29.38 -1.74
N GLU A 283 -3.52 30.70 -1.59
CA GLU A 283 -3.42 31.66 -2.70
C GLU A 283 -2.01 32.26 -2.88
N THR A 284 -1.21 32.31 -1.81
CA THR A 284 0.08 33.01 -1.83
C THR A 284 1.30 32.10 -1.74
N ARG A 285 1.12 30.84 -1.36
CA ARG A 285 2.23 29.89 -1.26
C ARG A 285 2.92 29.68 -2.60
N ILE A 286 4.23 29.53 -2.53
CA ILE A 286 5.08 29.28 -3.69
C ILE A 286 4.92 27.83 -4.13
N THR A 287 4.56 27.62 -5.40
CA THR A 287 4.47 26.30 -6.05
C THR A 287 5.28 26.29 -7.33
N TYR A 288 5.69 25.14 -7.83
CA TYR A 288 6.35 25.05 -9.14
C TYR A 288 5.44 25.58 -10.25
N GLN A 289 4.13 25.40 -10.15
CA GLN A 289 3.17 25.93 -11.11
C GLN A 289 3.16 27.46 -11.12
N ASN A 290 3.12 28.11 -9.95
CA ASN A 290 3.10 29.57 -9.84
C ASN A 290 4.41 30.20 -10.31
N GLN A 291 5.52 29.49 -10.20
CA GLN A 291 6.83 29.90 -10.69
C GLN A 291 7.00 29.73 -12.20
N GLY A 292 5.96 29.25 -12.91
CA GLY A 292 5.98 29.08 -14.37
C GLY A 292 6.67 27.81 -14.88
N TYR A 293 7.04 26.87 -13.98
CA TYR A 293 7.55 25.57 -14.42
C TYR A 293 6.45 24.73 -15.04
N SER A 294 6.80 23.88 -16.01
CA SER A 294 5.93 22.77 -16.39
C SER A 294 6.09 21.59 -15.42
N LEU A 295 5.12 20.68 -15.40
CA LEU A 295 5.25 19.43 -14.61
C LEU A 295 6.53 18.65 -14.96
N LEU A 296 6.84 18.55 -16.26
CA LEU A 296 8.08 17.90 -16.71
C LEU A 296 9.33 18.70 -16.33
N GLY A 297 9.27 20.03 -16.30
CA GLY A 297 10.33 20.91 -15.80
C GLY A 297 10.62 20.62 -14.32
N MET A 298 9.58 20.61 -13.48
CA MET A 298 9.73 20.22 -12.07
C MET A 298 10.41 18.84 -11.93
N LEU A 299 9.96 17.83 -12.66
CA LEU A 299 10.50 16.47 -12.56
C LEU A 299 11.97 16.36 -13.01
N LYS A 300 12.42 17.24 -13.91
CA LYS A 300 13.81 17.25 -14.42
C LYS A 300 14.75 18.07 -13.55
N GLU A 301 14.27 19.23 -13.08
CA GLU A 301 15.12 20.21 -12.39
C GLU A 301 15.15 20.01 -10.87
N SER A 302 14.07 19.42 -10.32
CA SER A 302 14.05 18.99 -8.91
C SER A 302 14.48 17.53 -8.80
N ASP A 303 15.01 17.13 -7.67
CA ASP A 303 15.38 15.72 -7.41
C ASP A 303 14.17 14.85 -7.03
N PHE A 304 12.95 15.20 -7.52
CA PHE A 304 11.68 14.59 -7.14
C PHE A 304 11.66 13.07 -7.31
N VAL A 305 12.10 12.58 -8.47
CA VAL A 305 12.04 11.13 -8.78
C VAL A 305 13.00 10.35 -7.91
N ASN A 306 14.22 10.85 -7.70
CA ASN A 306 15.21 10.18 -6.87
C ASN A 306 14.81 10.20 -5.39
N LEU A 307 14.42 11.37 -4.86
CA LEU A 307 13.96 11.50 -3.46
C LEU A 307 12.73 10.64 -3.19
N SER A 308 11.74 10.65 -4.08
CA SER A 308 10.57 9.79 -3.98
C SER A 308 10.94 8.31 -4.01
N THR A 309 11.92 7.91 -4.84
CA THR A 309 12.42 6.53 -4.90
C THR A 309 13.16 6.12 -3.63
N LEU A 310 14.05 6.97 -3.12
CA LEU A 310 14.76 6.72 -1.86
C LEU A 310 13.78 6.61 -0.69
N SER A 311 12.80 7.52 -0.61
CA SER A 311 11.77 7.51 0.41
C SER A 311 10.82 6.31 0.27
N PHE A 312 10.51 5.87 -0.95
CA PHE A 312 9.74 4.64 -1.19
C PHE A 312 10.45 3.40 -0.65
N ILE A 313 11.78 3.36 -0.74
CA ILE A 313 12.60 2.26 -0.19
C ILE A 313 12.66 2.38 1.34
N GLY A 314 13.06 3.54 1.87
CA GLY A 314 13.20 3.73 3.31
C GLY A 314 13.93 5.02 3.67
N ILE A 315 13.18 6.10 3.85
CA ILE A 315 13.62 7.29 4.58
C ILE A 315 12.63 7.47 5.73
N TYR A 316 13.13 7.44 6.96
CA TYR A 316 12.34 7.56 8.16
C TYR A 316 12.36 8.99 8.73
N GLY A 317 11.64 9.18 9.81
CA GLY A 317 11.48 10.51 10.38
C GLY A 317 10.81 11.49 9.41
N PRO A 318 10.96 12.80 9.62
CA PRO A 318 10.45 13.82 8.72
C PRO A 318 11.34 13.96 7.45
N MET A 319 11.58 12.84 6.76
CA MET A 319 12.47 12.72 5.57
C MET A 319 13.96 12.93 5.88
N THR A 320 14.40 12.67 7.11
CA THR A 320 15.79 12.95 7.55
C THR A 320 16.62 11.71 7.80
N ILE A 321 16.00 10.58 8.19
CA ILE A 321 16.72 9.38 8.57
C ILE A 321 16.86 8.47 7.35
N THR A 322 17.99 8.63 6.66
CA THR A 322 18.34 7.77 5.52
C THR A 322 18.96 6.46 6.02
N THR A 323 19.00 5.44 5.17
CA THR A 323 19.69 4.17 5.43
C THR A 323 20.99 4.06 4.64
N SER A 324 21.70 2.92 4.77
CA SER A 324 22.91 2.67 4.01
C SER A 324 22.70 2.79 2.50
N ILE A 325 23.68 3.37 1.81
CA ILE A 325 23.68 3.46 0.35
C ILE A 325 23.57 2.08 -0.32
N TRP A 326 24.07 1.01 0.33
CA TRP A 326 23.95 -0.35 -0.16
C TRP A 326 22.50 -0.87 -0.15
N VAL A 327 21.70 -0.46 0.83
CA VAL A 327 20.26 -0.79 0.89
C VAL A 327 19.56 -0.17 -0.32
N TYR A 328 19.80 1.10 -0.60
CA TYR A 328 19.22 1.76 -1.78
C TYR A 328 19.68 1.12 -3.09
N ARG A 329 20.98 0.83 -3.23
CA ARG A 329 21.55 0.18 -4.43
C ARG A 329 20.95 -1.21 -4.63
N PHE A 330 20.80 -2.00 -3.56
CA PHE A 330 20.20 -3.32 -3.61
C PHE A 330 18.75 -3.26 -4.13
N TYR A 331 17.90 -2.40 -3.55
CA TYR A 331 16.50 -2.30 -3.99
C TYR A 331 16.38 -1.71 -5.38
N LYS A 332 17.14 -0.66 -5.73
CA LYS A 332 17.17 -0.12 -7.10
C LYS A 332 17.57 -1.18 -8.12
N ALA A 333 18.58 -1.99 -7.84
CA ALA A 333 18.99 -3.09 -8.71
C ALA A 333 17.93 -4.19 -8.80
N LEU A 334 17.34 -4.60 -7.67
CA LEU A 334 16.28 -5.62 -7.62
C LEU A 334 15.07 -5.19 -8.45
N PHE A 335 14.61 -3.95 -8.28
CA PHE A 335 13.49 -3.38 -9.01
C PHE A 335 13.79 -3.26 -10.50
N LEU A 336 14.93 -2.70 -10.86
CA LEU A 336 15.35 -2.54 -12.27
C LEU A 336 15.44 -3.90 -12.96
N LEU A 337 16.17 -4.84 -12.38
CA LEU A 337 16.36 -6.19 -12.96
C LEU A 337 15.04 -6.95 -13.04
N GLY A 338 14.20 -6.86 -12.01
CA GLY A 338 12.88 -7.49 -12.00
C GLY A 338 11.96 -6.95 -13.10
N ILE A 339 11.89 -5.63 -13.27
CA ILE A 339 11.05 -5.00 -14.30
C ILE A 339 11.63 -5.27 -15.70
N LEU A 340 12.94 -5.11 -15.91
CA LEU A 340 13.57 -5.42 -17.18
C LEU A 340 13.35 -6.88 -17.59
N ALA A 341 13.52 -7.82 -16.65
CA ALA A 341 13.23 -9.23 -16.90
C ALA A 341 11.74 -9.46 -17.26
N CYS A 342 10.81 -8.74 -16.64
CA CYS A 342 9.39 -8.83 -16.95
C CYS A 342 9.09 -8.35 -18.38
N VAL A 343 9.66 -7.23 -18.79
CA VAL A 343 9.47 -6.63 -20.12
C VAL A 343 10.12 -7.47 -21.22
N ILE A 344 11.36 -7.92 -21.02
CA ILE A 344 12.12 -8.65 -22.04
C ILE A 344 11.63 -10.09 -22.19
N SER A 345 11.33 -10.79 -21.09
CA SER A 345 10.97 -12.21 -21.14
C SER A 345 9.67 -12.48 -21.89
N GLY A 346 8.72 -11.56 -21.89
CA GLY A 346 7.41 -11.72 -22.56
C GLY A 346 7.57 -11.91 -24.09
N PRO A 347 8.13 -10.92 -24.80
CA PRO A 347 8.39 -11.01 -26.25
C PRO A 347 9.27 -12.21 -26.63
N VAL A 348 10.36 -12.45 -25.87
CA VAL A 348 11.28 -13.56 -26.18
C VAL A 348 10.62 -14.92 -26.04
N LEU A 349 9.80 -15.13 -24.99
CA LEU A 349 9.03 -16.36 -24.82
C LEU A 349 7.97 -16.54 -25.93
N CYS A 350 7.36 -15.46 -26.39
CA CYS A 350 6.42 -15.47 -27.52
C CYS A 350 7.14 -15.91 -28.79
N MET A 351 8.33 -15.34 -29.09
CA MET A 351 9.14 -15.76 -30.24
C MET A 351 9.54 -17.24 -30.18
N LEU A 352 9.82 -17.76 -28.97
CA LEU A 352 10.15 -19.16 -28.75
C LEU A 352 8.91 -20.08 -28.75
N LYS A 353 7.72 -19.54 -28.96
CA LYS A 353 6.42 -20.26 -28.84
C LYS A 353 6.25 -21.00 -27.50
N LYS A 354 6.81 -20.44 -26.43
CA LYS A 354 6.71 -20.97 -25.05
C LYS A 354 5.76 -20.09 -24.24
N VAL A 355 4.81 -20.76 -23.58
CA VAL A 355 3.86 -20.09 -22.69
C VAL A 355 4.35 -20.23 -21.26
N SER A 356 4.67 -19.09 -20.63
CA SER A 356 4.95 -19.09 -19.19
C SER A 356 3.65 -19.43 -18.43
N PRO A 357 3.69 -20.34 -17.44
CA PRO A 357 2.51 -20.62 -16.63
C PRO A 357 2.06 -19.36 -15.92
N ASP A 358 0.90 -18.87 -16.30
CA ASP A 358 0.27 -17.69 -15.68
C ASP A 358 -0.93 -18.18 -14.89
N THR A 359 -0.88 -17.98 -13.58
CA THR A 359 -1.94 -18.46 -12.68
C THR A 359 -3.15 -17.53 -12.66
N LEU A 360 -3.02 -16.28 -13.18
CA LEU A 360 -4.05 -15.27 -12.98
C LEU A 360 -5.29 -15.46 -13.88
N TYR A 361 -5.14 -15.83 -15.14
CA TYR A 361 -6.32 -16.05 -16.02
C TYR A 361 -5.94 -16.78 -17.32
N GLU A 362 -6.07 -18.09 -17.35
CA GLU A 362 -5.74 -18.88 -18.54
C GLU A 362 -6.82 -18.83 -19.64
N LYS A 363 -8.07 -18.62 -19.27
CA LYS A 363 -9.21 -18.88 -20.15
C LYS A 363 -9.59 -17.78 -21.15
N ARG A 364 -9.19 -16.52 -20.96
CA ARG A 364 -9.57 -15.37 -21.83
C ARG A 364 -8.38 -14.42 -22.05
N PRO A 365 -7.66 -14.50 -23.19
CA PRO A 365 -6.48 -13.68 -23.46
C PRO A 365 -6.74 -12.16 -23.37
N ALA A 366 -7.85 -11.70 -23.94
CA ALA A 366 -8.22 -10.27 -23.89
C ALA A 366 -8.45 -9.78 -22.46
N PHE A 367 -9.11 -10.58 -21.62
CA PHE A 367 -9.30 -10.25 -20.21
C PHE A 367 -7.97 -10.17 -19.46
N ARG A 368 -7.01 -11.04 -19.77
CA ARG A 368 -5.67 -11.00 -19.18
C ARG A 368 -4.96 -9.69 -19.50
N VAL A 369 -4.99 -9.27 -20.76
CA VAL A 369 -4.41 -7.97 -21.15
C VAL A 369 -5.07 -6.83 -20.39
N PHE A 370 -6.41 -6.81 -20.33
CA PHE A 370 -7.16 -5.79 -19.59
C PHE A 370 -6.84 -5.79 -18.10
N TYR A 371 -6.69 -6.97 -17.47
CA TYR A 371 -6.25 -7.10 -16.08
C TYR A 371 -4.87 -6.47 -15.84
N HIS A 372 -3.90 -6.75 -16.71
CA HIS A 372 -2.56 -6.16 -16.59
C HIS A 372 -2.57 -4.65 -16.84
N ILE A 373 -3.37 -4.15 -17.79
CA ILE A 373 -3.55 -2.71 -17.98
C ILE A 373 -4.06 -2.07 -16.69
N ASN A 374 -5.08 -2.65 -16.04
CA ASN A 374 -5.60 -2.13 -14.77
C ASN A 374 -4.54 -2.14 -13.64
N LEU A 375 -3.73 -3.19 -13.52
CA LEU A 375 -2.64 -3.20 -12.54
C LEU A 375 -1.58 -2.12 -12.82
N ILE A 376 -1.30 -1.85 -14.10
CA ILE A 376 -0.38 -0.76 -14.49
C ILE A 376 -0.99 0.61 -14.13
N PHE A 377 -2.29 0.81 -14.32
CA PHE A 377 -2.98 2.02 -13.85
C PHE A 377 -2.91 2.16 -12.33
N CYS A 378 -3.02 1.07 -11.56
CA CYS A 378 -2.83 1.08 -10.11
C CYS A 378 -1.40 1.48 -9.69
N ILE A 379 -0.39 1.32 -10.56
CA ILE A 379 0.96 1.85 -10.36
C ILE A 379 1.03 3.32 -10.79
N ALA A 380 0.51 3.65 -11.96
CA ALA A 380 0.69 4.97 -12.57
C ALA A 380 -0.09 6.07 -11.85
N ILE A 381 -1.33 5.80 -11.42
CA ILE A 381 -2.20 6.80 -10.78
C ILE A 381 -1.58 7.39 -9.50
N PRO A 382 -1.11 6.63 -8.51
CA PRO A 382 -0.48 7.21 -7.33
C PRO A 382 0.79 8.02 -7.65
N CYS A 383 1.59 7.56 -8.62
CA CYS A 383 2.77 8.28 -9.07
C CYS A 383 2.40 9.63 -9.69
N PHE A 384 1.39 9.65 -10.56
CA PHE A 384 0.91 10.87 -11.19
C PHE A 384 0.31 11.83 -10.16
N LEU A 385 -0.55 11.35 -9.25
CA LEU A 385 -1.16 12.17 -8.21
C LEU A 385 -0.12 12.78 -7.28
N SER A 386 0.92 12.05 -6.91
CA SER A 386 2.02 12.54 -6.08
C SER A 386 2.81 13.66 -6.80
N ALA A 387 3.14 13.45 -8.08
CA ALA A 387 3.83 14.45 -8.88
C ALA A 387 2.95 15.69 -9.12
N TRP A 388 1.67 15.49 -9.41
CA TRP A 388 0.71 16.57 -9.61
C TRP A 388 0.51 17.41 -8.35
N TYR A 389 0.34 16.78 -7.19
CA TYR A 389 0.25 17.46 -5.91
C TYR A 389 1.51 18.30 -5.61
N SER A 390 2.69 17.71 -5.85
CA SER A 390 3.96 18.42 -5.64
C SER A 390 4.17 19.58 -6.60
N TYR A 391 3.59 19.52 -7.79
CA TYR A 391 3.64 20.59 -8.78
C TYR A 391 2.68 21.74 -8.45
N THR A 392 1.43 21.41 -8.05
CA THR A 392 0.33 22.39 -7.92
C THR A 392 0.12 22.90 -6.50
N THR A 393 0.60 22.18 -5.49
CA THR A 393 0.19 22.43 -4.11
C THR A 393 1.35 22.61 -3.15
N ASP A 394 2.14 21.57 -2.93
CA ASP A 394 3.25 21.57 -1.99
C ASP A 394 4.28 20.52 -2.41
N TYR A 395 5.55 20.93 -2.56
CA TYR A 395 6.60 20.03 -3.02
C TYR A 395 6.91 18.94 -1.98
N GLN A 396 6.38 17.76 -2.23
CA GLN A 396 6.42 16.63 -1.30
C GLN A 396 6.96 15.36 -1.99
N PRO A 397 8.29 15.24 -2.21
CA PRO A 397 8.89 14.06 -2.86
C PRO A 397 8.95 12.87 -1.90
N GLN A 398 7.81 12.48 -1.33
CA GLN A 398 7.72 11.44 -0.31
C GLN A 398 7.18 10.13 -0.88
N GLY A 399 7.91 9.03 -0.63
CA GLY A 399 7.55 7.69 -1.07
C GLY A 399 6.23 7.18 -0.51
N ARG A 400 5.72 7.75 0.60
CA ARG A 400 4.41 7.38 1.16
C ARG A 400 3.26 7.72 0.20
N TYR A 401 3.33 8.78 -0.58
CA TYR A 401 2.28 9.14 -1.53
C TYR A 401 2.18 8.20 -2.73
N ILE A 402 3.31 7.60 -3.13
CA ILE A 402 3.33 6.58 -4.20
C ILE A 402 3.19 5.16 -3.67
N ARG A 403 3.09 4.98 -2.36
CA ARG A 403 2.99 3.66 -1.73
C ARG A 403 1.83 2.80 -2.19
N PRO A 404 0.65 3.32 -2.55
CA PRO A 404 -0.42 2.48 -3.11
C PRO A 404 0.04 1.61 -4.30
N MET A 405 1.05 2.01 -5.07
CA MET A 405 1.60 1.21 -6.18
C MET A 405 2.34 -0.06 -5.73
N LEU A 406 2.73 -0.20 -4.44
CA LEU A 406 3.67 -1.20 -3.95
C LEU A 406 3.31 -2.64 -4.38
N ILE A 407 2.06 -3.04 -4.16
CA ILE A 407 1.63 -4.43 -4.36
C ILE A 407 1.71 -4.85 -5.83
N PRO A 408 1.10 -4.15 -6.80
CA PRO A 408 1.25 -4.48 -8.21
C PRO A 408 2.68 -4.27 -8.72
N PHE A 409 3.43 -3.32 -8.18
CA PHE A 409 4.84 -3.12 -8.54
C PHE A 409 5.71 -4.32 -8.12
N CYS A 410 5.61 -4.77 -6.87
CA CYS A 410 6.28 -5.98 -6.40
C CYS A 410 5.87 -7.22 -7.21
N TYR A 411 4.58 -7.32 -7.61
CA TYR A 411 4.14 -8.41 -8.48
C TYR A 411 4.93 -8.44 -9.79
N TYR A 412 5.07 -7.31 -10.48
CA TYR A 412 5.81 -7.29 -11.76
C TYR A 412 7.31 -7.55 -11.56
N CYS A 413 7.92 -7.06 -10.49
CA CYS A 413 9.30 -7.37 -10.16
C CYS A 413 9.53 -8.88 -9.99
N ILE A 414 8.73 -9.53 -9.15
CA ILE A 414 8.87 -10.96 -8.87
C ILE A 414 8.45 -11.82 -10.07
N ARG A 415 7.42 -11.39 -10.80
CA ARG A 415 7.00 -12.05 -12.04
C ARG A 415 8.08 -12.00 -13.10
N GLY A 416 8.82 -10.89 -13.20
CA GLY A 416 9.97 -10.76 -14.08
C GLY A 416 11.08 -11.76 -13.75
N ILE A 417 11.45 -11.84 -12.47
CA ILE A 417 12.44 -12.83 -12.00
C ILE A 417 11.98 -14.26 -12.34
N GLN A 418 10.70 -14.59 -12.07
CA GLN A 418 10.13 -15.90 -12.39
C GLN A 418 10.19 -16.20 -13.89
N LYS A 419 9.78 -15.24 -14.75
CA LYS A 419 9.82 -15.38 -16.20
C LYS A 419 11.26 -15.51 -16.73
N GLY A 420 12.21 -14.77 -16.13
CA GLY A 420 13.63 -14.88 -16.45
C GLY A 420 14.18 -16.31 -16.21
N PHE A 421 13.85 -16.91 -15.06
CA PHE A 421 14.23 -18.30 -14.79
C PHE A 421 13.51 -19.28 -15.72
N PHE A 422 12.25 -19.03 -16.07
CA PHE A 422 11.53 -19.87 -17.02
C PHE A 422 12.15 -19.79 -18.42
N LEU A 423 12.56 -18.60 -18.86
CA LEU A 423 13.27 -18.40 -20.12
C LEU A 423 14.60 -19.17 -20.13
N LEU A 424 15.40 -19.05 -19.07
CA LEU A 424 16.65 -19.80 -18.92
C LEU A 424 16.39 -21.32 -18.98
N SER A 425 15.35 -21.80 -18.30
CA SER A 425 14.95 -23.21 -18.36
C SER A 425 14.57 -23.66 -19.77
N ALA A 426 13.88 -22.81 -20.53
CA ALA A 426 13.48 -23.10 -21.91
C ALA A 426 14.67 -23.19 -22.87
N LEU A 427 15.75 -22.46 -22.59
CA LEU A 427 16.99 -22.48 -23.37
C LEU A 427 17.90 -23.68 -23.01
N LEU A 428 17.81 -24.18 -21.80
CA LEU A 428 18.64 -25.30 -21.30
C LEU A 428 17.99 -26.65 -21.63
N LYS A 429 18.42 -27.30 -22.71
CA LYS A 429 17.84 -28.56 -23.21
C LYS A 429 18.23 -29.82 -22.41
N LYS A 430 19.29 -29.78 -21.57
CA LYS A 430 19.79 -30.98 -20.87
C LYS A 430 19.16 -31.12 -19.46
N PRO A 431 18.67 -32.29 -19.04
CA PRO A 431 18.02 -32.51 -17.73
C PRO A 431 18.89 -32.15 -16.53
N ILE A 432 20.19 -32.46 -16.58
CA ILE A 432 21.16 -32.17 -15.52
C ILE A 432 21.26 -30.63 -15.31
N ARG A 433 21.24 -29.86 -16.40
CA ARG A 433 21.26 -28.38 -16.32
C ARG A 433 19.97 -27.81 -15.74
N GLN A 434 18.81 -28.45 -15.99
CA GLN A 434 17.54 -28.05 -15.41
C GLN A 434 17.50 -28.29 -13.89
N THR A 435 18.06 -29.39 -13.40
CA THR A 435 18.15 -29.66 -11.96
C THR A 435 19.06 -28.65 -11.25
N ALA A 436 20.21 -28.33 -11.86
CA ALA A 436 21.13 -27.28 -11.36
C ALA A 436 20.44 -25.90 -11.34
N LEU A 437 19.70 -25.55 -12.40
CA LEU A 437 18.95 -24.30 -12.48
C LEU A 437 17.86 -24.20 -11.38
N ASN A 438 17.13 -25.29 -11.10
CA ASN A 438 16.15 -25.32 -10.02
C ASN A 438 16.78 -25.14 -8.64
N ARG A 439 17.95 -25.72 -8.39
CA ARG A 439 18.71 -25.46 -7.14
C ARG A 439 19.19 -24.01 -7.04
N CYS A 440 19.74 -23.46 -8.13
CA CYS A 440 20.15 -22.08 -8.21
C CYS A 440 18.99 -21.11 -7.96
N GLN A 441 17.84 -21.34 -8.59
CA GLN A 441 16.62 -20.57 -8.38
C GLN A 441 16.17 -20.59 -6.89
N THR A 442 16.23 -21.75 -6.25
CA THR A 442 15.89 -21.87 -4.82
C THR A 442 16.88 -21.09 -3.97
N GLY A 443 18.19 -21.23 -4.23
CA GLY A 443 19.24 -20.48 -3.53
C GLY A 443 19.07 -18.98 -3.68
N ILE A 444 18.81 -18.49 -4.89
CA ILE A 444 18.59 -17.06 -5.17
C ILE A 444 17.35 -16.53 -4.44
N CYS A 445 16.23 -17.25 -4.47
CA CYS A 445 15.01 -16.83 -3.75
C CYS A 445 15.26 -16.73 -2.24
N ILE A 446 15.97 -17.70 -1.65
CA ILE A 446 16.33 -17.68 -0.22
C ILE A 446 17.28 -16.51 0.06
N ALA A 447 18.34 -16.33 -0.74
CA ALA A 447 19.29 -15.24 -0.56
C ALA A 447 18.61 -13.87 -0.65
N LEU A 448 17.70 -13.67 -1.59
CA LEU A 448 16.94 -12.42 -1.71
C LEU A 448 16.04 -12.19 -0.48
N CYS A 449 15.35 -13.21 0.04
CA CYS A 449 14.56 -13.07 1.27
C CYS A 449 15.44 -12.68 2.47
N ILE A 450 16.62 -13.29 2.60
CA ILE A 450 17.58 -12.96 3.66
C ILE A 450 18.09 -11.53 3.49
N LEU A 451 18.48 -11.12 2.28
CA LEU A 451 18.95 -9.76 2.00
C LEU A 451 17.88 -8.72 2.29
N ILE A 452 16.62 -8.99 1.96
CA ILE A 452 15.48 -8.11 2.28
C ILE A 452 15.37 -7.94 3.81
N LEU A 453 15.45 -9.03 4.59
CA LEU A 453 15.44 -8.96 6.05
C LEU A 453 16.66 -8.22 6.59
N CYS A 454 17.85 -8.47 6.06
CA CYS A 454 19.06 -7.74 6.44
C CYS A 454 18.91 -6.23 6.17
N CYS A 455 18.35 -5.85 5.02
CA CYS A 455 18.13 -4.43 4.68
C CYS A 455 17.22 -3.73 5.68
N VAL A 456 16.08 -4.31 6.03
CA VAL A 456 15.19 -3.70 7.02
C VAL A 456 15.81 -3.68 8.41
N THR A 457 16.50 -4.74 8.81
CA THR A 457 17.19 -4.80 10.10
C THR A 457 18.28 -3.72 10.19
N VAL A 458 19.11 -3.58 9.17
CA VAL A 458 20.14 -2.53 9.10
C VAL A 458 19.49 -1.15 9.15
N THR A 459 18.40 -0.92 8.41
CA THR A 459 17.71 0.38 8.42
C THR A 459 17.17 0.72 9.81
N VAL A 460 16.53 -0.23 10.49
CA VAL A 460 15.92 0.00 11.80
C VAL A 460 16.97 0.10 12.91
N TYR A 461 17.79 -0.93 13.06
CA TYR A 461 18.72 -1.03 14.21
C TYR A 461 20.04 -0.30 13.97
N GLY A 462 20.46 -0.15 12.72
CA GLY A 462 21.73 0.51 12.39
C GLY A 462 21.60 2.01 12.10
N TYR A 463 20.42 2.50 11.78
CA TYR A 463 20.22 3.91 11.41
C TYR A 463 19.11 4.58 12.20
N ALA A 464 17.90 4.01 12.25
CA ALA A 464 16.77 4.66 12.92
C ALA A 464 16.97 4.75 14.43
N PHE A 465 17.33 3.65 15.09
CA PHE A 465 17.49 3.66 16.55
C PHE A 465 18.66 4.52 17.03
N PRO A 466 19.87 4.47 16.43
CA PRO A 466 20.93 5.41 16.80
C PRO A 466 20.54 6.88 16.62
N TYR A 467 19.74 7.18 15.57
CA TYR A 467 19.23 8.53 15.38
C TYR A 467 18.25 8.93 16.50
N TYR A 468 17.32 8.05 16.88
CA TYR A 468 16.35 8.33 17.95
C TYR A 468 17.04 8.49 19.33
N GLU A 469 18.09 7.71 19.60
CA GLU A 469 18.88 7.82 20.83
C GLU A 469 19.69 9.13 20.87
N ALA A 470 20.20 9.59 19.73
CA ALA A 470 20.93 10.85 19.61
C ALA A 470 20.01 12.08 19.65
N HIS A 471 18.72 11.91 19.29
CA HIS A 471 17.73 12.98 19.25
C HIS A 471 16.49 12.58 20.04
N PRO A 472 16.64 12.33 21.38
CA PRO A 472 15.50 12.09 22.25
C PRO A 472 14.64 13.35 22.24
N THR A 473 13.42 13.24 21.78
CA THR A 473 12.41 14.29 21.62
C THR A 473 12.68 15.65 22.23
N ALA A 474 12.79 16.65 21.37
CA ALA A 474 12.21 17.95 21.69
C ALA A 474 10.67 17.77 21.54
N ILE A 475 9.95 17.64 22.66
CA ILE A 475 8.50 17.85 22.72
C ILE A 475 8.27 19.36 22.64
#